data_147b027277dbdeb394568f34c2e1b8f9
#
_entry.id   147b027277dbdeb394568f34c2e1b8f9
#
_cell.length_a   1.000
_cell.length_b   1.000
_cell.length_c   1.000
_cell.angle_alpha   90.00
_cell.angle_beta   90.00
_cell.angle_gamma   90.00
#
_symmetry.space_group_name_H-M   'P 1'
#
loop_
_entity.id
_entity.type
_entity.pdbx_description
1 polymer ?
#
loop_
_entity_poly.entity_id
_entity_poly.type
_entity_poly.pdbx_seq_one_letter_code
_entity_poly.pdbx_strand_id
1 'polypeptide(L)'
;MSKGDIKLEVAGNISYLCDFPQVSFFNVIYKRHTNFATEMQYLPMSGSLEFGETLTCVLPRSGDLIHKTYFAVTLSEVSIPRKTPFSGLSRLTNQNNYTAFLNFLNLLYPVYRNIVSEQQNINFNISDIITILNTILASNSYTSIYGTPIYNNFFGDHFDFVHEYSTYTNPEDAFNQTTGYLDLTTFNNFVSLTRYYDNLLFNLTKEYGTQNNYYFAWKDQLGHRLLKQIDLEIGGQKIDRQYTDWLNIWEELTINRKLKPTYDKMIGNIDILTTYNGTTKPQYQLLIPLQFFFNRYLECCLPIIFFRYHEVKITIQLDNLYNIAQIDPQLTIDNVDIDNYVKIVDARLLTEFIYLDEDERKKFATYAHEYLIDYVQEYNVDITSQVQTINFDFFNSVKSLYFYIQSYQSLSFNNYQYNTNLVVTGTIISQVQNNVTVPIFILDNIYVDQFPIDSSYIGRTVKLTNTKFYNNTYTITAINNQQFTFNGKYEGDDTATLIYDTYYPAGPLNTFELLFESYTRQKRLDGDYLNYINPYKSHSCIPADGIYQYTFSFSPEDYQPSGSCNFSALRYKSMILGLTDDFWNYASQYQVNGTSKAKLTIYGLTYNILRLANGMGALYFSA
;
A
#
# COMPACT_ATOMS: atom_id res chain seq x y z
N MET A 1 51.53 -38.40 36.78
CA MET A 1 50.46 -37.73 36.03
C MET A 1 50.95 -36.40 35.48
N SER A 2 50.75 -36.17 34.22
CA SER A 2 51.07 -34.86 33.65
C SER A 2 50.13 -33.80 34.19
N LYS A 3 50.53 -32.52 34.11
CA LYS A 3 49.67 -31.41 34.52
C LYS A 3 48.36 -31.36 33.71
N GLY A 4 48.33 -31.99 32.52
CA GLY A 4 47.19 -32.17 31.67
C GLY A 4 46.22 -33.26 32.15
N ASP A 5 46.77 -34.39 32.65
CA ASP A 5 45.97 -35.51 33.16
C ASP A 5 45.13 -35.09 34.37
N ILE A 6 45.73 -34.32 35.28
CA ILE A 6 45.02 -33.77 36.47
C ILE A 6 43.89 -32.83 36.05
N LYS A 7 44.09 -32.01 35.01
CA LYS A 7 43.03 -31.09 34.52
C LYS A 7 41.88 -31.85 33.85
N LEU A 8 42.17 -32.94 33.14
CA LEU A 8 41.15 -33.80 32.55
C LEU A 8 40.35 -34.55 33.61
N GLU A 9 41.01 -35.00 34.67
CA GLU A 9 40.35 -35.71 35.76
C GLU A 9 39.47 -34.78 36.61
N VAL A 10 39.86 -33.51 36.76
CA VAL A 10 39.08 -32.45 37.43
C VAL A 10 37.93 -31.93 36.54
N ALA A 11 38.03 -32.03 35.20
CA ALA A 11 36.95 -31.62 34.29
C ALA A 11 35.67 -32.47 34.44
N GLY A 12 35.79 -33.58 35.18
CA GLY A 12 34.64 -34.34 35.65
C GLY A 12 34.15 -35.40 34.66
N ASN A 13 33.92 -36.57 35.20
CA ASN A 13 33.29 -37.68 34.51
C ASN A 13 31.77 -37.42 34.43
N ILE A 14 31.36 -36.52 33.56
CA ILE A 14 29.94 -36.32 33.28
C ILE A 14 29.57 -37.31 32.18
N SER A 15 29.30 -38.58 32.57
CA SER A 15 28.93 -39.65 31.64
C SER A 15 27.81 -39.25 30.68
N TYR A 16 26.89 -38.42 31.14
CA TYR A 16 25.79 -37.85 30.36
C TYR A 16 26.25 -37.09 29.11
N LEU A 17 27.42 -36.43 29.14
CA LEU A 17 27.90 -35.59 28.03
C LEU A 17 29.09 -36.18 27.30
N CYS A 18 29.83 -37.09 27.94
CA CYS A 18 31.12 -37.57 27.47
C CYS A 18 31.14 -39.06 27.10
N ASP A 19 30.16 -39.88 27.55
CA ASP A 19 30.07 -41.27 27.17
C ASP A 19 29.51 -41.42 25.76
N PHE A 20 30.14 -42.24 24.93
CA PHE A 20 29.80 -42.45 23.52
C PHE A 20 29.76 -41.15 22.71
N PRO A 21 30.86 -40.39 22.65
CA PRO A 21 30.89 -39.09 22.01
C PRO A 21 30.57 -39.20 20.51
N GLN A 22 29.66 -38.36 20.03
CA GLN A 22 29.28 -38.26 18.62
C GLN A 22 30.19 -37.31 17.84
N VAL A 23 30.76 -36.32 18.52
CA VAL A 23 31.59 -35.26 17.93
C VAL A 23 32.82 -34.97 18.80
N SER A 24 33.90 -34.54 18.17
CA SER A 24 35.03 -33.88 18.82
C SER A 24 35.02 -32.40 18.42
N PHE A 25 35.17 -31.49 19.39
CA PHE A 25 35.30 -30.05 19.10
C PHE A 25 36.63 -29.69 18.40
N PHE A 26 37.61 -30.62 18.36
CA PHE A 26 38.92 -30.40 17.79
C PHE A 26 39.10 -31.06 16.42
N ASN A 27 38.02 -31.59 15.87
CA ASN A 27 38.00 -32.17 14.55
C ASN A 27 36.81 -31.71 13.75
N VAL A 28 37.05 -31.17 12.55
CA VAL A 28 35.98 -30.68 11.66
C VAL A 28 35.38 -31.88 10.93
N ILE A 29 34.10 -32.13 11.15
CA ILE A 29 33.30 -33.12 10.42
C ILE A 29 32.52 -32.39 9.32
N TYR A 30 32.73 -32.78 8.07
CA TYR A 30 31.96 -32.30 6.94
C TYR A 30 31.20 -33.43 6.26
N LYS A 31 29.98 -33.13 5.78
CA LYS A 31 29.16 -34.06 5.01
C LYS A 31 29.57 -33.97 3.54
N ARG A 32 29.76 -35.14 2.88
CA ARG A 32 29.91 -35.19 1.44
C ARG A 32 28.54 -35.13 0.79
N HIS A 33 28.42 -34.40 -0.32
CA HIS A 33 27.20 -34.25 -1.09
C HIS A 33 27.40 -34.71 -2.53
N THR A 34 26.32 -34.99 -3.25
CA THR A 34 26.31 -35.28 -4.69
C THR A 34 26.69 -34.01 -5.48
N ASN A 35 27.23 -34.20 -6.66
CA ASN A 35 27.59 -33.09 -7.54
C ASN A 35 26.34 -32.53 -8.22
N PHE A 36 26.20 -31.20 -8.26
CA PHE A 36 25.08 -30.53 -8.91
C PHE A 36 25.51 -29.15 -9.45
N ALA A 37 24.72 -28.61 -10.36
CA ALA A 37 24.85 -27.23 -10.86
C ALA A 37 23.49 -26.53 -10.87
N THR A 38 23.48 -25.20 -10.73
CA THR A 38 22.27 -24.41 -10.79
C THR A 38 22.35 -23.34 -11.89
N GLU A 39 21.23 -23.05 -12.53
CA GLU A 39 21.11 -22.03 -13.56
C GLU A 39 19.80 -21.29 -13.43
N MET A 40 19.85 -19.96 -13.52
CA MET A 40 18.65 -19.11 -13.57
C MET A 40 18.25 -18.86 -15.02
N GLN A 41 17.01 -19.19 -15.38
CA GLN A 41 16.47 -19.00 -16.72
C GLN A 41 15.19 -18.14 -16.72
N TYR A 42 15.09 -17.23 -17.68
CA TYR A 42 13.85 -16.49 -17.95
C TYR A 42 12.94 -17.33 -18.84
N LEU A 43 11.74 -17.60 -18.36
CA LEU A 43 10.70 -18.32 -19.08
C LEU A 43 9.62 -17.32 -19.53
N PRO A 44 9.20 -17.36 -20.81
CA PRO A 44 8.14 -16.50 -21.30
C PRO A 44 6.80 -16.86 -20.68
N MET A 45 5.95 -15.85 -20.45
CA MET A 45 4.56 -16.04 -20.07
C MET A 45 3.66 -15.87 -21.29
N SER A 46 2.57 -16.63 -21.34
CA SER A 46 1.52 -16.54 -22.35
C SER A 46 0.32 -15.80 -21.77
N GLY A 47 -0.27 -14.90 -22.53
CA GLY A 47 -1.43 -14.08 -22.12
C GLY A 47 -1.30 -12.64 -22.58
N SER A 48 -2.32 -11.81 -22.30
CA SER A 48 -2.26 -10.37 -22.52
C SER A 48 -1.50 -9.68 -21.38
N LEU A 49 -0.59 -8.76 -21.73
CA LEU A 49 0.18 -7.98 -20.75
C LEU A 49 -0.62 -6.75 -20.29
N GLU A 50 -1.82 -7.00 -19.77
CA GLU A 50 -2.73 -5.97 -19.25
C GLU A 50 -3.06 -6.22 -17.77
N PHE A 51 -3.38 -5.17 -17.04
CA PHE A 51 -3.84 -5.31 -15.67
C PHE A 51 -5.21 -5.99 -15.62
N GLY A 52 -5.41 -6.89 -14.64
CA GLY A 52 -6.62 -7.70 -14.54
C GLY A 52 -6.60 -9.00 -15.31
N GLU A 53 -5.67 -9.17 -16.26
CA GLU A 53 -5.56 -10.35 -17.12
C GLU A 53 -4.78 -11.50 -16.47
N THR A 54 -4.87 -12.65 -17.09
CA THR A 54 -4.24 -13.89 -16.60
C THR A 54 -3.07 -14.29 -17.48
N LEU A 55 -1.91 -14.45 -16.87
CA LEU A 55 -0.69 -14.92 -17.50
C LEU A 55 -0.40 -16.36 -17.11
N THR A 56 0.12 -17.13 -18.03
CA THR A 56 0.36 -18.56 -17.85
C THR A 56 1.74 -18.94 -18.34
N CYS A 57 2.44 -19.78 -17.60
CA CYS A 57 3.70 -20.37 -18.00
C CYS A 57 3.67 -21.88 -17.79
N VAL A 58 3.96 -22.63 -18.84
CA VAL A 58 4.26 -24.07 -18.73
C VAL A 58 5.75 -24.22 -18.49
N LEU A 59 6.12 -24.85 -17.37
CA LEU A 59 7.51 -25.03 -16.99
C LEU A 59 8.19 -26.03 -17.92
N PRO A 60 9.24 -25.64 -18.65
CA PRO A 60 9.94 -26.52 -19.57
C PRO A 60 10.82 -27.51 -18.80
N ARG A 61 11.13 -28.64 -19.41
CA ARG A 61 12.05 -29.65 -18.88
C ARG A 61 13.51 -29.32 -19.25
N SER A 62 13.92 -28.09 -18.96
CA SER A 62 15.27 -27.61 -19.28
C SER A 62 16.33 -28.12 -18.30
N GLY A 63 15.96 -28.38 -17.04
CA GLY A 63 16.80 -28.95 -16.00
C GLY A 63 16.17 -30.20 -15.39
N ASP A 64 16.74 -30.69 -14.30
CA ASP A 64 16.27 -31.88 -13.61
C ASP A 64 15.29 -31.55 -12.49
N LEU A 65 15.61 -30.53 -11.68
CA LEU A 65 14.77 -30.03 -10.61
C LEU A 65 14.54 -28.52 -10.77
N ILE A 66 13.47 -28.01 -10.15
CA ILE A 66 13.17 -26.58 -10.02
C ILE A 66 13.12 -26.22 -8.54
N HIS A 67 13.72 -25.07 -8.18
CA HIS A 67 13.69 -24.53 -6.82
C HIS A 67 13.13 -23.11 -6.80
N LYS A 68 13.96 -22.07 -6.76
CA LYS A 68 13.47 -20.67 -6.67
C LYS A 68 12.80 -20.23 -7.96
N THR A 69 11.67 -19.57 -7.81
CA THR A 69 10.93 -18.98 -8.93
C THR A 69 10.49 -17.58 -8.55
N TYR A 70 10.76 -16.63 -9.42
CA TYR A 70 10.37 -15.23 -9.27
C TYR A 70 9.48 -14.82 -10.43
N PHE A 71 8.46 -14.06 -10.17
CA PHE A 71 7.75 -13.37 -11.22
C PHE A 71 8.47 -12.06 -11.51
N ALA A 72 9.06 -11.96 -12.69
CA ALA A 72 9.78 -10.79 -13.18
C ALA A 72 8.84 -9.99 -14.08
N VAL A 73 8.44 -8.80 -13.66
CA VAL A 73 7.56 -7.92 -14.43
C VAL A 73 8.15 -6.52 -14.50
N THR A 74 8.13 -5.93 -15.68
CA THR A 74 8.61 -4.56 -15.93
C THR A 74 7.42 -3.65 -16.15
N LEU A 75 7.25 -2.67 -15.29
CA LEU A 75 6.26 -1.62 -15.41
C LEU A 75 6.81 -0.46 -16.21
N SER A 76 5.99 0.18 -17.03
CA SER A 76 6.37 1.35 -17.81
C SER A 76 6.72 2.53 -16.91
N GLU A 77 7.46 3.48 -17.45
CA GLU A 77 7.50 4.82 -16.89
C GLU A 77 6.10 5.42 -16.88
N VAL A 78 5.73 6.09 -15.78
CA VAL A 78 4.42 6.72 -15.62
C VAL A 78 4.60 8.23 -15.51
N SER A 79 4.18 8.93 -16.54
CA SER A 79 4.11 10.39 -16.61
C SER A 79 2.79 10.74 -17.30
N ILE A 80 1.84 11.29 -16.55
CA ILE A 80 0.50 11.60 -17.03
C ILE A 80 0.37 13.11 -17.10
N PRO A 81 0.66 13.74 -18.27
CA PRO A 81 0.62 15.17 -18.39
C PRO A 81 -0.81 15.68 -18.17
N ARG A 82 -0.96 16.64 -17.27
CA ARG A 82 -2.25 17.28 -17.02
C ARG A 82 -2.71 18.01 -18.26
N LYS A 83 -3.89 17.66 -18.71
CA LYS A 83 -4.66 18.60 -19.52
C LYS A 83 -4.97 19.76 -18.59
N THR A 84 -4.69 20.97 -19.06
CA THR A 84 -4.85 22.21 -18.29
C THR A 84 -6.09 22.16 -17.38
N PRO A 85 -6.00 22.65 -16.15
CA PRO A 85 -7.01 22.42 -15.10
C PRO A 85 -8.35 23.10 -15.33
N PHE A 86 -8.37 24.07 -16.22
CA PHE A 86 -9.58 24.78 -16.59
C PHE A 86 -9.84 24.58 -18.08
N SER A 87 -11.10 24.37 -18.46
CA SER A 87 -11.45 24.30 -19.88
C SER A 87 -11.03 25.57 -20.62
N GLY A 88 -10.96 26.70 -19.92
CA GLY A 88 -10.37 27.93 -20.43
C GLY A 88 -8.86 27.83 -20.70
N LEU A 89 -8.09 27.15 -19.85
CA LEU A 89 -6.66 26.89 -20.04
C LEU A 89 -6.41 25.89 -21.17
N SER A 90 -7.32 24.94 -21.41
CA SER A 90 -7.19 24.04 -22.56
C SER A 90 -7.27 24.74 -23.91
N ARG A 91 -7.85 25.97 -23.92
CA ARG A 91 -7.87 26.83 -25.10
C ARG A 91 -6.59 27.67 -25.26
N LEU A 92 -5.73 27.70 -24.19
CA LEU A 92 -4.39 28.25 -24.32
C LEU A 92 -3.49 27.22 -25.01
N THR A 93 -3.53 27.26 -26.32
CA THR A 93 -2.93 26.24 -27.20
C THR A 93 -1.40 26.22 -27.21
N ASN A 94 -0.73 27.10 -26.43
CA ASN A 94 0.71 27.08 -26.35
C ASN A 94 1.22 27.52 -24.96
N GLN A 95 2.41 27.05 -24.60
CA GLN A 95 3.09 27.34 -23.34
C GLN A 95 3.35 28.84 -23.10
N ASN A 96 3.43 29.64 -24.16
CA ASN A 96 3.65 31.06 -24.05
C ASN A 96 2.43 31.77 -23.44
N ASN A 97 1.22 31.35 -23.79
CA ASN A 97 0.00 31.94 -23.23
C ASN A 97 -0.16 31.61 -21.75
N TYR A 98 0.22 30.39 -21.33
CA TYR A 98 0.24 30.00 -19.92
C TYR A 98 1.27 30.83 -19.12
N THR A 99 2.47 30.99 -19.67
CA THR A 99 3.52 31.80 -19.05
C THR A 99 3.10 33.28 -18.96
N ALA A 100 2.43 33.81 -19.99
CA ALA A 100 1.89 35.17 -19.99
C ALA A 100 0.80 35.35 -18.90
N PHE A 101 -0.07 34.37 -18.71
CA PHE A 101 -1.07 34.40 -17.66
C PHE A 101 -0.47 34.31 -16.25
N LEU A 102 0.53 33.47 -16.02
CA LEU A 102 1.25 33.40 -14.75
C LEU A 102 1.99 34.73 -14.47
N ASN A 103 2.61 35.33 -15.48
CA ASN A 103 3.25 36.62 -15.34
C ASN A 103 2.24 37.73 -15.00
N PHE A 104 1.06 37.71 -15.61
CA PHE A 104 -0.05 38.61 -15.28
C PHE A 104 -0.49 38.45 -13.82
N LEU A 105 -0.70 37.23 -13.34
CA LEU A 105 -1.04 36.97 -11.93
C LEU A 105 0.07 37.43 -10.97
N ASN A 106 1.32 37.20 -11.30
CA ASN A 106 2.47 37.62 -10.50
C ASN A 106 2.63 39.15 -10.45
N LEU A 107 2.23 39.86 -11.47
CA LEU A 107 2.24 41.33 -11.49
C LEU A 107 1.06 41.93 -10.71
N LEU A 108 -0.09 41.27 -10.68
CA LEU A 108 -1.23 41.65 -9.85
C LEU A 108 -1.00 41.43 -8.35
N TYR A 109 -0.25 40.41 -7.98
CA TYR A 109 -0.03 40.01 -6.61
C TYR A 109 0.66 41.04 -5.71
N PRO A 110 1.73 41.75 -6.13
CA PRO A 110 2.34 42.80 -5.33
C PRO A 110 1.41 43.99 -5.08
N VAL A 111 0.60 44.38 -6.06
CA VAL A 111 -0.40 45.45 -5.91
C VAL A 111 -1.41 45.09 -4.84
N TYR A 112 -1.90 43.87 -4.86
CA TYR A 112 -2.80 43.33 -3.86
C TYR A 112 -2.19 43.27 -2.46
N ARG A 113 -0.96 42.76 -2.31
CA ARG A 113 -0.28 42.69 -1.02
C ARG A 113 -0.11 44.05 -0.38
N ASN A 114 0.24 45.05 -1.14
CA ASN A 114 0.38 46.40 -0.64
C ASN A 114 -0.98 46.99 -0.18
N ILE A 115 -2.07 46.71 -0.90
CA ILE A 115 -3.40 47.15 -0.51
C ILE A 115 -3.87 46.46 0.79
N VAL A 116 -3.61 45.18 0.96
CA VAL A 116 -4.03 44.40 2.15
C VAL A 116 -3.16 44.67 3.38
N SER A 117 -1.85 44.94 3.22
CA SER A 117 -0.95 45.20 4.33
C SER A 117 -1.16 46.58 4.99
N GLU A 118 -1.73 47.54 4.29
CA GLU A 118 -1.95 48.91 4.76
C GLU A 118 -3.37 49.18 5.27
N GLN A 119 -4.01 48.22 5.90
CA GLN A 119 -5.42 48.25 6.34
C GLN A 119 -5.87 49.45 7.18
N GLN A 120 -5.03 50.43 7.52
CA GLN A 120 -5.38 51.54 8.40
C GLN A 120 -5.43 52.94 7.74
N ASN A 121 -4.86 53.16 6.56
CA ASN A 121 -4.91 54.46 5.88
C ASN A 121 -4.64 54.30 4.37
N ILE A 122 -5.62 53.89 3.61
CA ILE A 122 -5.42 53.64 2.18
C ILE A 122 -5.82 54.90 1.38
N ASN A 123 -4.84 55.74 1.13
CA ASN A 123 -4.88 56.76 0.09
C ASN A 123 -4.19 56.20 -1.18
N PHE A 124 -4.78 55.19 -1.81
CA PHE A 124 -4.34 54.81 -3.15
C PHE A 124 -4.94 55.79 -4.17
N ASN A 125 -4.07 56.46 -4.88
CA ASN A 125 -4.49 57.25 -6.01
C ASN A 125 -4.89 56.32 -7.16
N ILE A 126 -6.12 56.43 -7.64
CA ILE A 126 -6.66 55.65 -8.76
C ILE A 126 -5.69 55.65 -9.95
N SER A 127 -5.06 56.80 -10.20
CA SER A 127 -4.11 56.95 -11.30
C SER A 127 -2.93 55.97 -11.21
N ASP A 128 -2.48 55.63 -10.02
CA ASP A 128 -1.36 54.72 -9.82
C ASP A 128 -1.74 53.27 -10.12
N ILE A 129 -2.94 52.85 -9.69
CA ILE A 129 -3.47 51.52 -9.98
C ILE A 129 -3.76 51.40 -11.48
N ILE A 130 -4.41 52.39 -12.09
CA ILE A 130 -4.67 52.43 -13.54
C ILE A 130 -3.34 52.40 -14.33
N THR A 131 -2.32 53.11 -13.86
CA THR A 131 -1.00 53.13 -14.49
C THR A 131 -0.36 51.72 -14.41
N ILE A 132 -0.44 51.05 -13.27
CA ILE A 132 0.09 49.67 -13.09
C ILE A 132 -0.68 48.69 -13.99
N LEU A 133 -2.00 48.79 -14.01
CA LEU A 133 -2.85 47.91 -14.85
C LEU A 133 -2.60 48.17 -16.33
N ASN A 134 -2.47 49.42 -16.76
CA ASN A 134 -2.12 49.77 -18.14
C ASN A 134 -0.70 49.33 -18.52
N THR A 135 0.26 49.38 -17.60
CA THR A 135 1.61 48.88 -17.82
C THR A 135 1.59 47.35 -18.00
N ILE A 136 0.82 46.66 -17.21
CA ILE A 136 0.59 45.20 -17.34
C ILE A 136 -0.05 44.88 -18.70
N LEU A 137 -1.09 45.61 -19.07
CA LEU A 137 -1.80 45.43 -20.34
C LEU A 137 -0.89 45.72 -21.55
N ALA A 138 -0.11 46.80 -21.50
CA ALA A 138 0.81 47.20 -22.57
C ALA A 138 1.96 46.19 -22.74
N SER A 139 2.50 45.66 -21.64
CA SER A 139 3.60 44.68 -21.67
C SER A 139 3.20 43.32 -22.25
N ASN A 140 1.93 42.97 -22.19
CA ASN A 140 1.44 41.66 -22.62
C ASN A 140 0.49 41.71 -23.85
N SER A 141 0.41 42.85 -24.53
CA SER A 141 -0.42 43.06 -25.72
C SER A 141 -1.93 42.87 -25.47
N TYR A 142 -2.41 43.11 -24.25
CA TYR A 142 -3.83 43.03 -23.89
C TYR A 142 -4.48 44.43 -23.99
N THR A 143 -5.67 44.50 -24.55
CA THR A 143 -6.39 45.78 -24.73
C THR A 143 -7.28 46.16 -23.55
N SER A 144 -7.65 45.20 -22.72
CA SER A 144 -8.34 45.42 -21.44
C SER A 144 -8.22 44.15 -20.58
N ILE A 145 -8.39 44.27 -19.26
CA ILE A 145 -8.46 43.08 -18.39
C ILE A 145 -9.76 42.33 -18.64
N TYR A 146 -10.86 43.04 -18.81
CA TYR A 146 -12.15 42.46 -19.16
C TYR A 146 -12.31 42.37 -20.67
N GLY A 147 -12.89 41.26 -21.13
CA GLY A 147 -13.07 41.02 -22.57
C GLY A 147 -11.83 40.57 -23.31
N THR A 148 -10.69 40.37 -22.64
CA THR A 148 -9.54 39.72 -23.27
C THR A 148 -9.86 38.24 -23.51
N PRO A 149 -9.36 37.64 -24.58
CA PRO A 149 -9.52 36.19 -24.81
C PRO A 149 -9.05 35.34 -23.63
N ILE A 150 -8.04 35.80 -22.88
CA ILE A 150 -7.52 35.11 -21.70
C ILE A 150 -8.54 35.17 -20.56
N TYR A 151 -9.07 36.35 -20.25
CA TYR A 151 -10.07 36.52 -19.19
C TYR A 151 -11.32 35.68 -19.47
N ASN A 152 -11.89 35.82 -20.65
CA ASN A 152 -13.09 35.06 -21.02
C ASN A 152 -12.87 33.55 -21.06
N ASN A 153 -11.68 33.10 -21.48
CA ASN A 153 -11.34 31.69 -21.52
C ASN A 153 -11.07 31.09 -20.14
N PHE A 154 -10.59 31.89 -19.19
CA PHE A 154 -10.29 31.43 -17.83
C PHE A 154 -11.49 31.51 -16.90
N PHE A 155 -12.28 32.54 -17.00
CA PHE A 155 -13.32 32.84 -16.04
C PHE A 155 -14.75 32.58 -16.58
N GLY A 156 -14.91 32.58 -17.89
CA GLY A 156 -16.24 32.47 -18.51
C GLY A 156 -16.96 31.15 -18.33
N ASP A 157 -16.21 30.07 -18.24
CA ASP A 157 -16.78 28.71 -18.25
C ASP A 157 -16.84 28.01 -16.89
N HIS A 158 -16.16 28.54 -15.84
CA HIS A 158 -15.95 27.77 -14.61
C HIS A 158 -16.25 28.47 -13.30
N PHE A 159 -16.52 29.77 -13.31
CA PHE A 159 -16.72 30.50 -12.07
C PHE A 159 -17.92 31.43 -12.12
N ASP A 160 -18.95 31.13 -11.31
CA ASP A 160 -20.05 32.05 -10.99
C ASP A 160 -19.55 33.40 -10.48
N PHE A 161 -18.32 33.41 -9.99
CA PHE A 161 -17.59 34.59 -9.56
C PHE A 161 -17.44 35.66 -10.65
N VAL A 162 -17.23 35.30 -11.91
CA VAL A 162 -17.21 36.26 -13.02
C VAL A 162 -18.56 36.90 -13.23
N HIS A 163 -19.63 36.18 -12.94
CA HIS A 163 -20.98 36.65 -13.03
C HIS A 163 -21.30 37.69 -11.94
N GLU A 164 -20.80 37.49 -10.73
CA GLU A 164 -20.97 38.36 -9.58
C GLU A 164 -20.23 39.70 -9.74
N TYR A 165 -19.07 39.67 -10.43
CA TYR A 165 -18.25 40.87 -10.71
C TYR A 165 -18.33 41.37 -12.16
N SER A 166 -19.11 40.73 -13.04
CA SER A 166 -19.30 41.14 -14.44
C SER A 166 -20.08 42.46 -14.61
N THR A 167 -20.58 43.03 -13.51
CA THR A 167 -21.18 44.34 -13.50
C THR A 167 -20.16 45.47 -13.71
N TYR A 168 -18.87 45.18 -13.54
CA TYR A 168 -17.81 46.16 -13.81
C TYR A 168 -17.26 45.93 -15.22
N THR A 169 -17.64 46.82 -16.14
CA THR A 169 -17.19 46.76 -17.54
C THR A 169 -15.75 47.20 -17.71
N ASN A 170 -15.22 48.00 -16.77
CA ASN A 170 -13.83 48.44 -16.72
C ASN A 170 -13.33 48.47 -15.27
N PRO A 171 -12.01 48.26 -15.00
CA PRO A 171 -11.44 48.43 -13.67
C PRO A 171 -11.69 49.84 -13.07
N GLU A 172 -11.83 50.84 -13.94
CA GLU A 172 -12.09 52.23 -13.55
C GLU A 172 -13.45 52.39 -12.89
N ASP A 173 -14.45 51.58 -13.24
CA ASP A 173 -15.79 51.63 -12.67
C ASP A 173 -15.84 51.17 -11.20
N ALA A 174 -14.81 50.48 -10.75
CA ALA A 174 -14.65 50.04 -9.36
C ALA A 174 -14.20 51.19 -8.43
N PHE A 175 -13.82 52.35 -8.97
CA PHE A 175 -13.29 53.49 -8.24
C PHE A 175 -14.21 54.72 -8.32
N ASN A 176 -14.34 55.42 -7.22
CA ASN A 176 -15.09 56.64 -7.20
C ASN A 176 -14.29 57.75 -7.90
N GLN A 177 -14.65 58.04 -9.14
CA GLN A 177 -14.00 59.05 -9.97
C GLN A 177 -14.06 60.46 -9.42
N THR A 178 -15.06 60.77 -8.55
CA THR A 178 -15.25 62.11 -7.99
C THR A 178 -14.30 62.41 -6.83
N THR A 179 -13.98 61.41 -6.01
CA THR A 179 -13.13 61.58 -4.83
C THR A 179 -11.71 61.10 -5.02
N GLY A 180 -11.45 60.32 -6.07
CA GLY A 180 -10.14 59.69 -6.30
C GLY A 180 -9.80 58.57 -5.30
N TYR A 181 -10.76 58.17 -4.46
CA TYR A 181 -10.58 57.09 -3.46
C TYR A 181 -11.55 55.95 -3.72
N LEU A 182 -11.16 54.75 -3.36
CA LEU A 182 -12.04 53.58 -3.30
C LEU A 182 -13.10 53.79 -2.17
N ASP A 183 -14.36 53.66 -2.49
CA ASP A 183 -15.37 53.54 -1.43
C ASP A 183 -15.23 52.15 -0.75
N LEU A 184 -15.78 52.03 0.47
CA LEU A 184 -15.64 50.83 1.29
C LEU A 184 -16.21 49.58 0.62
N THR A 185 -17.31 49.72 -0.12
CA THR A 185 -17.97 48.59 -0.80
C THR A 185 -17.13 48.13 -1.99
N THR A 186 -16.66 49.08 -2.80
CA THR A 186 -15.78 48.83 -3.95
C THR A 186 -14.45 48.26 -3.50
N PHE A 187 -13.91 48.78 -2.38
CA PHE A 187 -12.69 48.23 -1.77
C PHE A 187 -12.88 46.79 -1.33
N ASN A 188 -13.99 46.46 -0.63
CA ASN A 188 -14.28 45.10 -0.19
C ASN A 188 -14.44 44.13 -1.38
N ASN A 189 -15.05 44.58 -2.45
CA ASN A 189 -15.17 43.80 -3.68
C ASN A 189 -13.82 43.55 -4.32
N PHE A 190 -12.98 44.59 -4.39
CA PHE A 190 -11.61 44.47 -4.89
C PHE A 190 -10.73 43.54 -4.01
N VAL A 191 -10.83 43.63 -2.69
CA VAL A 191 -10.16 42.72 -1.75
C VAL A 191 -10.66 41.30 -1.92
N SER A 192 -11.93 41.08 -2.16
CA SER A 192 -12.50 39.77 -2.41
C SER A 192 -12.00 39.19 -3.73
N LEU A 193 -11.91 39.99 -4.78
CA LEU A 193 -11.36 39.65 -6.08
C LEU A 193 -9.88 39.24 -5.97
N THR A 194 -9.11 40.04 -5.24
CA THR A 194 -7.68 39.80 -5.07
C THR A 194 -7.42 38.59 -4.18
N ARG A 195 -8.20 38.32 -3.15
CA ARG A 195 -8.14 37.06 -2.39
C ARG A 195 -8.46 35.84 -3.25
N TYR A 196 -9.39 36.00 -4.17
CA TYR A 196 -9.68 34.96 -5.13
C TYR A 196 -8.48 34.66 -6.04
N TYR A 197 -7.82 35.68 -6.58
CA TYR A 197 -6.60 35.50 -7.37
C TYR A 197 -5.44 34.91 -6.56
N ASP A 198 -5.32 35.30 -5.29
CA ASP A 198 -4.31 34.73 -4.38
C ASP A 198 -4.56 33.25 -4.16
N ASN A 199 -5.80 32.87 -3.90
CA ASN A 199 -6.19 31.45 -3.78
C ASN A 199 -6.00 30.69 -5.10
N LEU A 200 -6.35 31.31 -6.23
CA LEU A 200 -6.15 30.71 -7.55
C LEU A 200 -4.65 30.52 -7.84
N LEU A 201 -3.82 31.52 -7.58
CA LEU A 201 -2.36 31.45 -7.76
C LEU A 201 -1.75 30.41 -6.82
N PHE A 202 -2.20 30.37 -5.55
CA PHE A 202 -1.77 29.40 -4.56
C PHE A 202 -2.15 27.97 -4.98
N ASN A 203 -3.39 27.77 -5.41
CA ASN A 203 -3.84 26.47 -5.88
C ASN A 203 -3.12 26.06 -7.16
N LEU A 204 -2.92 26.98 -8.11
CA LEU A 204 -2.17 26.73 -9.33
C LEU A 204 -0.70 26.40 -9.03
N THR A 205 -0.05 27.12 -8.12
CA THR A 205 1.33 26.83 -7.74
C THR A 205 1.46 25.58 -6.89
N LYS A 206 0.49 25.28 -6.04
CA LYS A 206 0.43 24.05 -5.24
C LYS A 206 0.17 22.83 -6.12
N GLU A 207 -0.81 22.92 -7.02
CA GLU A 207 -1.21 21.80 -7.86
C GLU A 207 -0.28 21.56 -9.04
N TYR A 208 0.28 22.61 -9.60
CA TYR A 208 1.02 22.52 -10.86
C TYR A 208 2.51 22.68 -10.71
N GLY A 209 3.05 23.15 -9.58
CA GLY A 209 4.48 23.27 -9.35
C GLY A 209 5.29 23.37 -10.66
N THR A 210 6.50 22.89 -10.67
CA THR A 210 7.32 22.77 -11.91
C THR A 210 6.97 21.51 -12.74
N GLN A 211 6.03 20.67 -12.28
CA GLN A 211 5.65 19.41 -12.92
C GLN A 211 4.16 19.40 -13.26
N ASN A 212 3.90 19.43 -14.54
CA ASN A 212 2.56 19.53 -15.15
C ASN A 212 1.87 18.16 -15.28
N ASN A 213 1.99 17.29 -14.27
CA ASN A 213 1.44 15.94 -14.29
C ASN A 213 0.30 15.77 -13.27
N TYR A 214 -0.65 14.88 -13.57
CA TYR A 214 -1.57 14.36 -12.57
C TYR A 214 -0.82 13.60 -11.49
N TYR A 215 -1.38 13.60 -10.27
CA TYR A 215 -0.80 12.85 -9.17
C TYR A 215 -1.01 11.36 -9.37
N PHE A 216 0.05 10.62 -9.16
CA PHE A 216 0.05 9.18 -9.29
C PHE A 216 1.03 8.56 -8.29
N ALA A 217 0.66 7.43 -7.73
CA ALA A 217 1.57 6.57 -6.98
C ALA A 217 1.17 5.10 -7.14
N TRP A 218 2.13 4.23 -7.12
CA TRP A 218 1.89 2.84 -6.83
C TRP A 218 1.60 2.67 -5.34
N LYS A 219 0.72 1.75 -4.97
CA LYS A 219 0.46 1.44 -3.56
C LYS A 219 1.62 0.68 -2.95
N ASP A 220 1.72 0.73 -1.62
CA ASP A 220 2.71 -0.04 -0.86
C ASP A 220 2.61 -1.53 -1.18
N GLN A 221 3.74 -2.26 -1.09
CA GLN A 221 3.81 -3.68 -1.40
C GLN A 221 3.40 -4.01 -2.85
N LEU A 222 3.75 -3.13 -3.79
CA LEU A 222 3.31 -3.19 -5.20
C LEU A 222 3.42 -4.58 -5.82
N GLY A 223 4.54 -5.27 -5.62
CA GLY A 223 4.76 -6.60 -6.19
C GLY A 223 3.73 -7.62 -5.70
N HIS A 224 3.43 -7.66 -4.41
CA HIS A 224 2.41 -8.55 -3.88
C HIS A 224 1.03 -8.19 -4.39
N ARG A 225 0.67 -6.90 -4.40
CA ARG A 225 -0.63 -6.42 -4.84
C ARG A 225 -0.91 -6.67 -6.31
N LEU A 226 0.12 -6.67 -7.14
CA LEU A 226 -0.01 -6.98 -8.56
C LEU A 226 -0.50 -8.40 -8.78
N LEU A 227 -0.21 -9.32 -7.86
CA LEU A 227 -0.53 -10.74 -7.95
C LEU A 227 -1.83 -11.05 -7.20
N LYS A 228 -2.98 -10.91 -7.84
CA LYS A 228 -4.28 -11.22 -7.23
C LYS A 228 -4.37 -12.68 -6.80
N GLN A 229 -3.93 -13.58 -7.65
CA GLN A 229 -3.95 -15.02 -7.40
C GLN A 229 -2.84 -15.71 -8.20
N ILE A 230 -2.24 -16.73 -7.61
CA ILE A 230 -1.19 -17.53 -8.24
C ILE A 230 -1.55 -19.00 -8.04
N ASP A 231 -1.72 -19.74 -9.13
CA ASP A 231 -2.05 -21.15 -9.13
C ASP A 231 -0.88 -21.99 -9.62
N LEU A 232 -0.56 -23.06 -8.90
CA LEU A 232 0.31 -24.14 -9.33
C LEU A 232 -0.55 -25.34 -9.74
N GLU A 233 -0.40 -25.79 -10.97
CA GLU A 233 -1.14 -26.93 -11.53
C GLU A 233 -0.15 -28.00 -12.02
N ILE A 234 -0.49 -29.26 -11.75
CA ILE A 234 0.24 -30.43 -12.28
C ILE A 234 -0.78 -31.35 -12.94
N GLY A 235 -0.61 -31.57 -14.26
CA GLY A 235 -1.52 -32.42 -15.02
C GLY A 235 -2.98 -31.97 -15.00
N GLY A 236 -3.22 -30.66 -14.88
CA GLY A 236 -4.55 -30.08 -14.78
C GLY A 236 -5.16 -30.12 -13.36
N GLN A 237 -4.49 -30.76 -12.38
CA GLN A 237 -4.89 -30.69 -10.98
C GLN A 237 -4.23 -29.48 -10.32
N LYS A 238 -5.02 -28.65 -9.63
CA LYS A 238 -4.52 -27.57 -8.80
C LYS A 238 -3.87 -28.14 -7.54
N ILE A 239 -2.60 -27.80 -7.32
CA ILE A 239 -1.79 -28.26 -6.19
C ILE A 239 -1.80 -27.24 -5.06
N ASP A 240 -1.58 -25.97 -5.39
CA ASP A 240 -1.56 -24.88 -4.44
C ASP A 240 -2.12 -23.61 -5.08
N ARG A 241 -2.76 -22.77 -4.27
CA ARG A 241 -3.24 -21.45 -4.66
C ARG A 241 -2.79 -20.44 -3.62
N GLN A 242 -2.14 -19.39 -4.08
CA GLN A 242 -1.69 -18.32 -3.23
C GLN A 242 -2.36 -17.00 -3.63
N TYR A 243 -2.44 -16.10 -2.68
CA TYR A 243 -3.15 -14.84 -2.77
C TYR A 243 -2.21 -13.69 -2.39
N THR A 244 -2.55 -12.51 -2.85
CA THR A 244 -1.87 -11.26 -2.53
C THR A 244 -1.54 -11.11 -1.04
N ASP A 245 -2.58 -11.20 -0.20
CA ASP A 245 -2.45 -10.99 1.25
C ASP A 245 -1.62 -12.08 1.92
N TRP A 246 -1.72 -13.32 1.41
CA TRP A 246 -0.90 -14.42 1.89
C TRP A 246 0.59 -14.16 1.68
N LEU A 247 0.99 -13.64 0.51
CA LEU A 247 2.38 -13.30 0.23
C LEU A 247 2.91 -12.25 1.21
N ASN A 248 2.09 -11.23 1.50
CA ASN A 248 2.44 -10.19 2.44
C ASN A 248 2.53 -10.70 3.88
N ILE A 249 1.56 -11.48 4.34
CA ILE A 249 1.56 -12.08 5.68
C ILE A 249 2.79 -12.98 5.86
N TRP A 250 3.07 -13.82 4.86
CA TRP A 250 4.21 -14.73 4.92
C TRP A 250 5.54 -13.99 4.95
N GLU A 251 5.67 -12.92 4.18
CA GLU A 251 6.83 -12.03 4.19
C GLU A 251 7.06 -11.39 5.56
N GLU A 252 6.03 -10.79 6.13
CA GLU A 252 6.10 -10.15 7.46
C GLU A 252 6.54 -11.13 8.56
N LEU A 253 6.17 -12.41 8.48
CA LEU A 253 6.50 -13.44 9.45
C LEU A 253 7.89 -14.06 9.26
N THR A 254 8.40 -14.13 8.02
CA THR A 254 9.56 -14.96 7.69
C THR A 254 10.80 -14.18 7.23
N ILE A 255 10.64 -12.96 6.72
CA ILE A 255 11.78 -12.20 6.20
C ILE A 255 12.54 -11.51 7.32
N ASN A 256 13.83 -11.84 7.40
CA ASN A 256 14.73 -11.20 8.34
C ASN A 256 14.77 -9.68 8.10
N ARG A 257 14.63 -8.89 9.16
CA ARG A 257 14.65 -7.42 9.12
C ARG A 257 15.86 -6.83 8.40
N LYS A 258 17.00 -7.51 8.40
CA LYS A 258 18.21 -7.08 7.67
C LYS A 258 18.05 -7.20 6.15
N LEU A 259 17.24 -8.12 5.68
CA LEU A 259 16.97 -8.33 4.25
C LEU A 259 15.78 -7.52 3.74
N LYS A 260 14.93 -7.03 4.64
CA LYS A 260 13.71 -6.27 4.30
C LYS A 260 13.97 -5.11 3.33
N PRO A 261 14.99 -4.23 3.52
CA PRO A 261 15.22 -3.13 2.57
C PRO A 261 15.58 -3.60 1.15
N THR A 262 16.21 -4.77 1.02
CA THR A 262 16.50 -5.35 -0.31
C THR A 262 15.26 -5.99 -0.90
N TYR A 263 14.49 -6.68 -0.09
CA TYR A 263 13.22 -7.26 -0.50
C TYR A 263 12.22 -6.19 -0.95
N ASP A 264 12.11 -5.08 -0.22
CA ASP A 264 11.27 -3.93 -0.59
C ASP A 264 11.63 -3.38 -1.97
N LYS A 265 12.92 -3.32 -2.32
CA LYS A 265 13.35 -2.97 -3.68
C LYS A 265 12.92 -4.01 -4.71
N MET A 266 12.97 -5.30 -4.38
CA MET A 266 12.55 -6.35 -5.31
C MET A 266 11.05 -6.28 -5.63
N ILE A 267 10.22 -5.96 -4.66
CA ILE A 267 8.76 -5.85 -4.83
C ILE A 267 8.27 -4.44 -5.13
N GLY A 268 9.17 -3.45 -5.25
CA GLY A 268 8.81 -2.06 -5.58
C GLY A 268 8.21 -1.25 -4.43
N ASN A 269 8.43 -1.66 -3.19
CA ASN A 269 8.00 -0.93 -2.00
C ASN A 269 9.03 0.15 -1.63
N ILE A 270 9.17 1.17 -2.48
CA ILE A 270 10.17 2.24 -2.38
C ILE A 270 9.52 3.60 -2.61
N ASP A 271 9.98 4.63 -1.90
CA ASP A 271 9.39 5.97 -1.90
C ASP A 271 9.21 6.58 -3.29
N ILE A 272 10.16 6.34 -4.22
CA ILE A 272 10.07 6.89 -5.57
C ILE A 272 8.84 6.38 -6.34
N LEU A 273 8.35 5.18 -6.02
CA LEU A 273 7.16 4.59 -6.63
C LEU A 273 5.90 4.85 -5.82
N THR A 274 5.99 4.83 -4.47
CA THR A 274 4.83 4.84 -3.57
C THR A 274 4.41 6.24 -3.11
N THR A 275 5.27 7.25 -3.25
CA THR A 275 4.90 8.63 -2.88
C THR A 275 3.90 9.21 -3.87
N TYR A 276 2.72 9.60 -3.39
CA TYR A 276 1.66 10.22 -4.20
C TYR A 276 1.99 11.68 -4.53
N ASN A 277 2.40 11.93 -5.76
CA ASN A 277 2.76 13.25 -6.26
C ASN A 277 2.70 13.31 -7.80
N GLY A 278 2.91 14.51 -8.36
CA GLY A 278 2.98 14.73 -9.82
C GLY A 278 4.34 14.42 -10.45
N THR A 279 5.26 13.74 -9.75
CA THR A 279 6.56 13.39 -10.34
C THR A 279 6.43 12.14 -11.21
N THR A 280 7.19 12.08 -12.28
CA THR A 280 7.29 10.90 -13.14
C THR A 280 7.78 9.71 -12.31
N LYS A 281 7.04 8.60 -12.36
CA LYS A 281 7.51 7.33 -11.81
C LYS A 281 8.38 6.63 -12.84
N PRO A 282 9.60 6.24 -12.49
CA PRO A 282 10.50 5.61 -13.46
C PRO A 282 9.99 4.23 -13.87
N GLN A 283 10.40 3.79 -15.07
CA GLN A 283 10.26 2.38 -15.44
C GLN A 283 10.95 1.53 -14.37
N TYR A 284 10.26 0.48 -13.90
CA TYR A 284 10.78 -0.35 -12.81
C TYR A 284 10.53 -1.83 -13.06
N GLN A 285 11.54 -2.65 -12.79
CA GLN A 285 11.45 -4.10 -12.83
C GLN A 285 11.21 -4.65 -11.42
N LEU A 286 10.10 -5.35 -11.24
CA LEU A 286 9.78 -6.09 -10.04
C LEU A 286 10.29 -7.54 -10.17
N LEU A 287 10.82 -8.08 -9.08
CA LEU A 287 11.24 -9.49 -8.96
C LEU A 287 10.55 -10.08 -7.74
N ILE A 288 9.37 -10.66 -7.95
CA ILE A 288 8.47 -11.08 -6.87
C ILE A 288 8.69 -12.57 -6.60
N PRO A 289 9.23 -12.96 -5.42
CA PRO A 289 9.47 -14.36 -5.08
C PRO A 289 8.14 -15.10 -4.88
N LEU A 290 7.95 -16.20 -5.56
CA LEU A 290 6.82 -17.09 -5.32
C LEU A 290 7.07 -17.98 -4.10
N GLN A 291 6.01 -18.37 -3.39
CA GLN A 291 6.06 -19.03 -2.10
C GLN A 291 5.48 -20.46 -2.11
N PHE A 292 5.55 -21.16 -3.24
CA PHE A 292 5.16 -22.55 -3.30
C PHE A 292 6.09 -23.44 -2.45
N PHE A 293 5.66 -24.63 -2.08
CA PHE A 293 6.43 -25.56 -1.25
C PHE A 293 7.86 -25.80 -1.76
N PHE A 294 8.05 -25.94 -3.07
CA PHE A 294 9.38 -26.16 -3.68
C PHE A 294 10.22 -24.89 -3.74
N ASN A 295 9.62 -23.69 -3.63
CA ASN A 295 10.35 -22.43 -3.53
C ASN A 295 10.88 -22.17 -2.11
N ARG A 296 10.21 -22.71 -1.09
CA ARG A 296 10.55 -22.49 0.32
C ARG A 296 11.61 -23.47 0.81
N TYR A 297 11.46 -24.75 0.46
CA TYR A 297 12.28 -25.84 0.98
C TYR A 297 13.11 -26.48 -0.11
N LEU A 298 14.44 -26.54 0.09
CA LEU A 298 15.38 -27.15 -0.86
C LEU A 298 15.11 -28.65 -1.02
N GLU A 299 14.69 -29.30 0.05
CA GLU A 299 14.35 -30.74 0.08
C GLU A 299 13.11 -31.08 -0.75
N CYS A 300 12.31 -30.05 -1.06
CA CYS A 300 11.08 -30.17 -1.85
C CYS A 300 11.22 -29.68 -3.29
N CYS A 301 12.45 -29.51 -3.80
CA CYS A 301 12.65 -29.15 -5.20
C CYS A 301 11.79 -29.99 -6.13
N LEU A 302 11.08 -29.35 -7.06
CA LEU A 302 10.14 -30.02 -7.94
C LEU A 302 10.88 -30.78 -9.05
N PRO A 303 10.82 -32.14 -9.11
CA PRO A 303 11.54 -32.91 -10.10
C PRO A 303 10.88 -32.87 -11.47
N ILE A 304 11.18 -31.82 -12.23
CA ILE A 304 10.55 -31.60 -13.54
C ILE A 304 10.89 -32.72 -14.55
N ILE A 305 12.04 -33.35 -14.36
CA ILE A 305 12.49 -34.52 -15.17
C ILE A 305 11.55 -35.72 -14.99
N PHE A 306 10.87 -35.85 -13.87
CA PHE A 306 9.98 -36.97 -13.56
C PHE A 306 8.67 -36.90 -14.41
N PHE A 307 8.17 -35.71 -14.68
CA PHE A 307 6.88 -35.53 -15.35
C PHE A 307 6.97 -35.85 -16.85
N ARG A 308 6.54 -37.02 -17.24
CA ARG A 308 6.52 -37.43 -18.64
C ARG A 308 5.20 -37.14 -19.32
N TYR A 309 4.11 -37.28 -18.57
CA TYR A 309 2.73 -37.18 -19.08
C TYR A 309 1.98 -35.97 -18.56
N HIS A 310 2.39 -35.43 -17.43
CA HIS A 310 1.81 -34.23 -16.86
C HIS A 310 2.67 -33.01 -17.17
N GLU A 311 2.02 -31.92 -17.47
CA GLU A 311 2.66 -30.61 -17.54
C GLU A 311 2.55 -29.92 -16.17
N VAL A 312 3.56 -29.18 -15.81
CA VAL A 312 3.56 -28.29 -14.65
C VAL A 312 3.34 -26.88 -15.15
N LYS A 313 2.34 -26.23 -14.62
CA LYS A 313 1.89 -24.93 -15.07
C LYS A 313 1.75 -23.97 -13.90
N ILE A 314 2.26 -22.77 -14.06
CA ILE A 314 2.03 -21.65 -13.15
C ILE A 314 1.14 -20.65 -13.86
N THR A 315 0.01 -20.31 -13.21
CA THR A 315 -0.96 -19.33 -13.70
C THR A 315 -1.00 -18.17 -12.72
N ILE A 316 -0.82 -16.95 -13.22
CA ILE A 316 -0.81 -15.72 -12.43
C ILE A 316 -1.95 -14.83 -12.93
N GLN A 317 -2.90 -14.55 -12.08
CA GLN A 317 -3.91 -13.54 -12.32
C GLN A 317 -3.41 -12.20 -11.77
N LEU A 318 -3.27 -11.22 -12.63
CA LEU A 318 -2.92 -9.86 -12.27
C LEU A 318 -4.14 -9.14 -11.68
N ASP A 319 -3.91 -8.21 -10.78
CA ASP A 319 -4.97 -7.36 -10.27
C ASP A 319 -5.19 -6.13 -11.16
N ASN A 320 -6.34 -5.51 -11.03
CA ASN A 320 -6.72 -4.32 -11.78
C ASN A 320 -5.85 -3.12 -11.36
N LEU A 321 -5.55 -2.23 -12.31
CA LEU A 321 -4.74 -1.03 -12.07
C LEU A 321 -5.29 -0.17 -10.92
N TYR A 322 -6.61 0.01 -10.85
CA TYR A 322 -7.27 0.81 -9.80
C TYR A 322 -7.10 0.23 -8.38
N ASN A 323 -6.85 -1.06 -8.27
CA ASN A 323 -6.59 -1.71 -6.97
C ASN A 323 -5.14 -1.53 -6.50
N ILE A 324 -4.19 -1.39 -7.42
CA ILE A 324 -2.74 -1.37 -7.15
C ILE A 324 -2.10 0.01 -7.24
N ALA A 325 -2.83 1.00 -7.75
CA ALA A 325 -2.37 2.37 -7.89
C ALA A 325 -3.29 3.35 -7.14
N GLN A 326 -2.72 4.46 -6.73
CA GLN A 326 -3.43 5.64 -6.27
C GLN A 326 -3.42 6.65 -7.41
N ILE A 327 -4.61 7.00 -7.89
CA ILE A 327 -4.82 7.75 -9.11
C ILE A 327 -5.50 9.06 -8.75
N ASP A 328 -5.08 10.16 -9.38
CA ASP A 328 -5.70 11.47 -9.22
C ASP A 328 -7.17 11.42 -9.68
N PRO A 329 -8.16 11.71 -8.81
CA PRO A 329 -9.57 11.73 -9.19
C PRO A 329 -9.88 12.68 -10.35
N GLN A 330 -9.08 13.72 -10.53
CA GLN A 330 -9.24 14.68 -11.63
C GLN A 330 -9.09 14.03 -13.01
N LEU A 331 -8.35 12.91 -13.13
CA LEU A 331 -8.25 12.14 -14.38
C LEU A 331 -9.62 11.70 -14.92
N THR A 332 -10.50 11.25 -14.02
CA THR A 332 -11.85 10.84 -14.40
C THR A 332 -12.68 12.03 -14.86
N ILE A 333 -12.57 13.17 -14.18
CA ILE A 333 -13.27 14.41 -14.53
C ILE A 333 -12.81 14.92 -15.90
N ASP A 334 -11.51 14.86 -16.16
CA ASP A 334 -10.91 15.33 -17.41
C ASP A 334 -11.00 14.29 -18.55
N ASN A 335 -11.65 13.15 -18.33
CA ASN A 335 -11.78 12.04 -19.28
C ASN A 335 -10.41 11.62 -19.86
N VAL A 336 -9.43 11.45 -19.00
CA VAL A 336 -8.11 10.93 -19.37
C VAL A 336 -8.07 9.44 -19.10
N ASP A 337 -7.82 8.68 -20.16
CA ASP A 337 -7.67 7.23 -20.05
C ASP A 337 -6.27 6.88 -19.54
N ILE A 338 -6.21 6.36 -18.33
CA ILE A 338 -4.96 6.03 -17.65
C ILE A 338 -4.25 4.83 -18.30
N ASP A 339 -4.96 3.91 -18.92
CA ASP A 339 -4.40 2.71 -19.53
C ASP A 339 -3.46 3.05 -20.71
N ASN A 340 -3.56 4.26 -21.24
CA ASN A 340 -2.63 4.75 -22.25
C ASN A 340 -1.24 5.10 -21.69
N TYR A 341 -1.14 5.40 -20.39
CA TYR A 341 0.09 5.86 -19.73
C TYR A 341 0.74 4.81 -18.84
N VAL A 342 -0.05 3.89 -18.29
CA VAL A 342 0.43 2.88 -17.35
C VAL A 342 0.31 1.51 -17.99
N LYS A 343 1.45 0.88 -18.28
CA LYS A 343 1.50 -0.40 -19.02
C LYS A 343 2.48 -1.37 -18.39
N ILE A 344 2.22 -2.64 -18.60
CA ILE A 344 3.18 -3.72 -18.38
C ILE A 344 4.00 -3.89 -19.66
N VAL A 345 5.31 -3.68 -19.54
CA VAL A 345 6.23 -3.74 -20.70
C VAL A 345 6.65 -5.17 -20.98
N ASP A 346 6.92 -5.94 -19.92
CA ASP A 346 7.42 -7.32 -20.01
C ASP A 346 7.00 -8.11 -18.77
N ALA A 347 6.72 -9.40 -18.94
CA ALA A 347 6.42 -10.31 -17.85
C ALA A 347 6.97 -11.71 -18.15
N ARG A 348 7.81 -12.23 -17.24
CA ARG A 348 8.48 -13.52 -17.34
C ARG A 348 8.56 -14.20 -16.00
N LEU A 349 8.76 -15.51 -15.99
CA LEU A 349 9.21 -16.22 -14.81
C LEU A 349 10.72 -16.36 -14.83
N LEU A 350 11.40 -15.96 -13.75
CA LEU A 350 12.81 -16.23 -13.53
C LEU A 350 12.90 -17.45 -12.62
N THR A 351 13.36 -18.57 -13.16
CA THR A 351 13.28 -19.88 -12.51
C THR A 351 14.67 -20.50 -12.38
N GLU A 352 14.98 -20.98 -11.19
CA GLU A 352 16.22 -21.71 -10.88
C GLU A 352 16.06 -23.19 -11.24
N PHE A 353 16.84 -23.65 -12.21
CA PHE A 353 16.96 -25.05 -12.58
C PHE A 353 18.19 -25.65 -11.92
N ILE A 354 18.03 -26.88 -11.44
CA ILE A 354 19.11 -27.67 -10.84
C ILE A 354 19.40 -28.86 -11.76
N TYR A 355 20.66 -29.06 -12.07
CA TYR A 355 21.17 -30.16 -12.85
C TYR A 355 21.88 -31.13 -11.92
N LEU A 356 21.53 -32.40 -12.00
CA LEU A 356 22.01 -33.46 -11.12
C LEU A 356 23.06 -34.35 -11.80
N ASP A 357 23.88 -35.01 -10.99
CA ASP A 357 24.77 -36.07 -11.45
C ASP A 357 23.96 -37.28 -11.97
N GLU A 358 24.55 -38.09 -12.84
CA GLU A 358 23.87 -39.15 -13.59
C GLU A 358 23.13 -40.15 -12.69
N ASP A 359 23.74 -40.56 -11.58
CA ASP A 359 23.16 -41.55 -10.66
C ASP A 359 21.96 -41.00 -9.90
N GLU A 360 22.02 -39.73 -9.49
CA GLU A 360 20.93 -39.05 -8.79
C GLU A 360 19.83 -38.70 -9.76
N ARG A 361 20.17 -38.23 -10.95
CA ARG A 361 19.24 -37.94 -12.05
C ARG A 361 18.41 -39.18 -12.42
N LYS A 362 19.02 -40.36 -12.54
CA LYS A 362 18.29 -41.61 -12.80
C LYS A 362 17.29 -41.91 -11.68
N LYS A 363 17.66 -41.68 -10.42
CA LYS A 363 16.77 -41.91 -9.27
C LYS A 363 15.55 -41.00 -9.38
N PHE A 364 15.73 -39.67 -9.58
CA PHE A 364 14.63 -38.74 -9.72
C PHE A 364 13.76 -39.01 -10.95
N ALA A 365 14.31 -39.49 -12.05
CA ALA A 365 13.58 -39.76 -13.27
C ALA A 365 12.75 -41.06 -13.25
N THR A 366 13.12 -42.04 -12.40
CA THR A 366 12.55 -43.39 -12.48
C THR A 366 11.78 -43.85 -11.27
N TYR A 367 12.21 -43.48 -10.06
CA TYR A 367 11.54 -43.93 -8.84
C TYR A 367 10.32 -43.08 -8.53
N ALA A 368 9.34 -43.67 -7.89
CA ALA A 368 8.21 -42.94 -7.32
C ALA A 368 8.69 -42.11 -6.14
N HIS A 369 8.14 -40.90 -6.00
CA HIS A 369 8.45 -39.97 -4.93
C HIS A 369 7.16 -39.56 -4.19
N GLU A 370 7.32 -39.32 -2.90
CA GLU A 370 6.26 -38.72 -2.07
C GLU A 370 6.87 -37.52 -1.35
N TYR A 371 6.27 -36.36 -1.55
CA TYR A 371 6.66 -35.12 -0.89
C TYR A 371 5.59 -34.71 0.09
N LEU A 372 5.98 -34.49 1.34
CA LEU A 372 5.12 -33.76 2.26
C LEU A 372 5.17 -32.29 1.84
N ILE A 373 4.05 -31.75 1.43
CA ILE A 373 3.93 -30.39 0.98
C ILE A 373 2.99 -29.60 1.90
N ASP A 374 3.16 -28.30 1.94
CA ASP A 374 2.18 -27.39 2.51
C ASP A 374 1.58 -26.50 1.41
N TYR A 375 0.30 -26.27 1.55
CA TYR A 375 -0.51 -25.43 0.68
C TYR A 375 -1.44 -24.55 1.50
N VAL A 376 -1.97 -23.51 0.87
CA VAL A 376 -2.78 -22.48 1.51
C VAL A 376 -4.25 -22.68 1.20
N GLN A 377 -5.09 -22.63 2.22
CA GLN A 377 -6.54 -22.56 2.12
C GLN A 377 -7.00 -21.18 2.58
N GLU A 378 -7.94 -20.57 1.85
CA GLU A 378 -8.52 -19.27 2.17
C GLU A 378 -9.98 -19.39 2.55
N TYR A 379 -10.40 -18.63 3.54
CA TYR A 379 -11.79 -18.48 3.93
C TYR A 379 -12.12 -17.01 4.23
N ASN A 380 -13.16 -16.51 3.59
CA ASN A 380 -13.59 -15.12 3.71
C ASN A 380 -14.99 -15.04 4.28
N VAL A 381 -15.23 -14.13 5.22
CA VAL A 381 -16.55 -13.93 5.83
C VAL A 381 -16.75 -12.47 6.23
N ASP A 382 -18.00 -12.02 6.11
CA ASP A 382 -18.42 -10.69 6.52
C ASP A 382 -18.70 -10.64 8.03
N ILE A 383 -18.25 -9.56 8.66
CA ILE A 383 -18.51 -9.27 10.05
C ILE A 383 -19.67 -8.28 10.16
N THR A 384 -20.72 -8.70 10.83
CA THR A 384 -21.97 -7.95 11.00
C THR A 384 -22.24 -7.53 12.44
N SER A 385 -21.54 -8.13 13.41
CA SER A 385 -21.67 -7.82 14.84
C SER A 385 -20.30 -7.72 15.51
N GLN A 386 -20.21 -6.93 16.57
CA GLN A 386 -18.97 -6.70 17.32
C GLN A 386 -18.40 -7.98 17.93
N VAL A 387 -19.28 -8.85 18.41
CA VAL A 387 -18.92 -10.21 18.83
C VAL A 387 -19.64 -11.18 17.93
N GLN A 388 -18.89 -12.02 17.22
CA GLN A 388 -19.46 -12.92 16.23
C GLN A 388 -18.84 -14.32 16.32
N THR A 389 -19.69 -15.33 16.22
CA THR A 389 -19.25 -16.72 16.02
C THR A 389 -19.15 -16.99 14.53
N ILE A 390 -18.00 -17.44 14.09
CA ILE A 390 -17.68 -17.67 12.69
C ILE A 390 -17.37 -19.15 12.51
N ASN A 391 -18.16 -19.82 11.69
CA ASN A 391 -17.89 -21.17 11.25
C ASN A 391 -17.03 -21.10 9.99
N PHE A 392 -15.97 -21.90 9.93
CA PHE A 392 -15.09 -21.97 8.77
C PHE A 392 -14.84 -23.44 8.40
N ASP A 393 -14.55 -23.67 7.13
CA ASP A 393 -14.40 -25.04 6.63
C ASP A 393 -13.04 -25.21 5.93
N PHE A 394 -12.05 -25.60 6.73
CA PHE A 394 -10.77 -26.10 6.26
C PHE A 394 -10.72 -27.62 6.41
N PHE A 395 -9.90 -28.24 5.60
CA PHE A 395 -9.72 -29.68 5.59
C PHE A 395 -8.24 -30.04 5.65
N ASN A 396 -7.94 -31.35 5.81
CA ASN A 396 -6.61 -31.92 6.02
C ASN A 396 -5.94 -31.44 7.33
N SER A 397 -4.64 -31.64 7.45
CA SER A 397 -3.88 -31.34 8.67
C SER A 397 -3.35 -29.92 8.64
N VAL A 398 -4.03 -29.02 9.34
CA VAL A 398 -3.68 -27.60 9.42
C VAL A 398 -2.54 -27.38 10.41
N LYS A 399 -1.48 -26.70 9.97
CA LYS A 399 -0.30 -26.28 10.79
C LYS A 399 -0.63 -25.07 11.64
N SER A 400 -1.19 -24.05 10.98
CA SER A 400 -1.46 -22.74 11.56
C SER A 400 -2.61 -22.05 10.85
N LEU A 401 -3.32 -21.22 11.59
CA LEU A 401 -4.30 -20.28 11.08
C LEU A 401 -3.70 -18.87 11.14
N TYR A 402 -3.83 -18.12 10.06
CA TYR A 402 -3.45 -16.72 9.98
C TYR A 402 -4.68 -15.93 9.56
N PHE A 403 -4.94 -14.81 10.18
CA PHE A 403 -6.12 -14.04 9.83
C PHE A 403 -5.95 -12.56 10.15
N TYR A 404 -6.75 -11.76 9.49
CA TYR A 404 -6.83 -10.31 9.68
C TYR A 404 -8.26 -9.83 9.44
N ILE A 405 -8.56 -8.65 9.95
CA ILE A 405 -9.87 -8.04 9.88
C ILE A 405 -9.71 -6.65 9.28
N GLN A 406 -10.43 -6.38 8.19
CA GLN A 406 -10.42 -5.07 7.54
C GLN A 406 -11.84 -4.49 7.52
N SER A 407 -11.98 -3.21 7.84
CA SER A 407 -13.26 -2.52 7.65
C SER A 407 -13.54 -2.34 6.17
N TYR A 408 -14.80 -2.34 5.76
CA TYR A 408 -15.17 -2.03 4.38
C TYR A 408 -14.81 -0.60 3.98
N GLN A 409 -14.76 0.31 4.95
CA GLN A 409 -14.25 1.65 4.74
C GLN A 409 -12.77 1.62 4.30
N SER A 410 -11.90 0.88 4.99
CA SER A 410 -10.49 0.72 4.60
C SER A 410 -10.33 0.02 3.25
N LEU A 411 -11.16 -0.98 2.96
CA LEU A 411 -11.15 -1.67 1.68
C LEU A 411 -11.55 -0.76 0.52
N SER A 412 -12.51 0.17 0.72
CA SER A 412 -12.91 1.13 -0.31
C SER A 412 -11.77 2.09 -0.71
N PHE A 413 -10.83 2.34 0.22
CA PHE A 413 -9.62 3.14 -0.04
C PHE A 413 -8.46 2.30 -0.57
N ASN A 414 -8.66 1.02 -0.77
CA ASN A 414 -7.62 0.09 -1.20
C ASN A 414 -6.37 0.14 -0.32
N ASN A 415 -6.54 0.31 0.98
CA ASN A 415 -5.45 0.31 1.93
C ASN A 415 -5.20 -1.09 2.46
N TYR A 416 -3.94 -1.58 2.40
CA TYR A 416 -3.48 -2.82 3.03
C TYR A 416 -3.31 -2.72 4.55
N GLN A 417 -3.86 -1.72 5.14
CA GLN A 417 -3.74 -1.60 6.58
C GLN A 417 -4.60 -2.66 7.23
N TYR A 418 -3.95 -3.67 7.76
CA TYR A 418 -4.53 -4.65 8.67
C TYR A 418 -4.86 -4.01 10.02
N ASN A 419 -4.27 -2.87 10.32
CA ASN A 419 -4.65 -1.94 11.37
C ASN A 419 -5.36 -0.74 10.75
N THR A 420 -6.13 -0.02 11.55
CA THR A 420 -6.92 1.13 11.12
C THR A 420 -6.15 2.45 11.11
N ASN A 421 -4.85 2.44 10.87
CA ASN A 421 -4.07 3.67 10.75
C ASN A 421 -4.55 4.44 9.53
N LEU A 422 -5.21 5.56 9.79
CA LEU A 422 -5.65 6.46 8.77
C LEU A 422 -4.49 7.32 8.31
N VAL A 423 -4.13 7.19 7.04
CA VAL A 423 -3.10 8.03 6.42
C VAL A 423 -3.78 9.00 5.47
N VAL A 424 -3.74 10.27 5.78
CA VAL A 424 -4.31 11.33 4.94
C VAL A 424 -3.28 12.43 4.69
N THR A 425 -3.36 13.04 3.53
CA THR A 425 -2.53 14.22 3.21
C THR A 425 -3.32 15.50 3.41
N GLY A 426 -2.62 16.57 3.69
CA GLY A 426 -3.23 17.87 3.87
C GLY A 426 -2.21 18.99 4.01
N THR A 427 -2.71 20.19 4.25
CA THR A 427 -1.88 21.39 4.45
C THR A 427 -2.00 21.90 5.86
N ILE A 428 -0.88 22.37 6.41
CA ILE A 428 -0.82 23.07 7.68
C ILE A 428 -0.78 24.56 7.39
N ILE A 429 -1.73 25.29 7.94
CA ILE A 429 -1.81 26.76 7.84
C ILE A 429 -1.92 27.38 9.23
N SER A 430 -1.75 28.68 9.30
CA SER A 430 -1.97 29.45 10.54
C SER A 430 -3.43 29.84 10.72
N GLN A 431 -3.92 29.76 11.95
CA GLN A 431 -5.15 30.43 12.38
C GLN A 431 -4.91 31.17 13.69
N VAL A 432 -5.51 32.36 13.80
CA VAL A 432 -5.46 33.11 15.06
C VAL A 432 -6.67 32.73 15.91
N GLN A 433 -6.42 32.10 17.07
CA GLN A 433 -7.43 31.79 18.07
C GLN A 433 -7.03 32.48 19.39
N ASN A 434 -7.93 33.28 19.95
CA ASN A 434 -7.68 34.00 21.22
C ASN A 434 -6.36 34.80 21.25
N ASN A 435 -6.00 35.49 20.18
CA ASN A 435 -4.74 36.21 19.99
C ASN A 435 -3.47 35.34 19.97
N VAL A 436 -3.59 34.04 19.81
CA VAL A 436 -2.47 33.11 19.63
C VAL A 436 -2.57 32.49 18.23
N THR A 437 -1.45 32.48 17.51
CA THR A 437 -1.38 31.80 16.20
C THR A 437 -1.18 30.32 16.46
N VAL A 438 -2.15 29.51 16.03
CA VAL A 438 -2.13 28.06 16.16
C VAL A 438 -2.05 27.38 14.79
N PRO A 439 -1.36 26.26 14.66
CA PRO A 439 -1.35 25.50 13.42
C PRO A 439 -2.67 24.73 13.25
N ILE A 440 -3.19 24.75 12.04
CA ILE A 440 -4.36 23.97 11.65
C ILE A 440 -3.98 23.08 10.47
N PHE A 441 -4.30 21.81 10.58
CA PHE A 441 -4.22 20.87 9.47
C PHE A 441 -5.55 20.86 8.71
N ILE A 442 -5.49 21.12 7.41
CA ILE A 442 -6.64 21.05 6.50
C ILE A 442 -6.47 19.82 5.63
N LEU A 443 -7.46 18.93 5.65
CA LEU A 443 -7.51 17.77 4.77
C LEU A 443 -7.57 18.18 3.30
N ASP A 444 -6.85 17.46 2.45
CA ASP A 444 -7.00 17.60 1.02
C ASP A 444 -8.42 17.17 0.59
N ASN A 445 -8.98 17.85 -0.41
CA ASN A 445 -10.37 17.66 -0.88
C ASN A 445 -10.71 16.22 -1.26
N ILE A 446 -9.71 15.40 -1.60
CA ILE A 446 -9.85 13.97 -1.92
C ILE A 446 -10.43 13.17 -0.75
N TYR A 447 -10.18 13.61 0.49
CA TYR A 447 -10.59 12.90 1.71
C TYR A 447 -11.85 13.47 2.36
N VAL A 448 -12.31 14.63 1.90
CA VAL A 448 -13.37 15.42 2.52
C VAL A 448 -14.69 14.67 2.64
N ASP A 449 -15.09 13.96 1.59
CA ASP A 449 -16.33 13.17 1.57
C ASP A 449 -16.17 11.77 2.18
N GLN A 450 -14.93 11.38 2.43
CA GLN A 450 -14.57 10.02 2.80
C GLN A 450 -14.31 9.88 4.30
N PHE A 451 -14.05 10.99 5.00
CA PHE A 451 -13.78 11.02 6.42
C PHE A 451 -14.69 12.00 7.14
N PRO A 452 -15.79 11.53 7.72
CA PRO A 452 -16.56 12.34 8.64
C PRO A 452 -15.71 12.55 9.90
N ILE A 453 -15.02 13.68 9.94
CA ILE A 453 -14.27 14.09 11.12
C ILE A 453 -15.26 14.74 12.08
N ASP A 454 -15.49 14.10 13.20
CA ASP A 454 -16.38 14.57 14.23
C ASP A 454 -15.64 14.90 15.54
N SER A 455 -16.35 15.39 16.52
CA SER A 455 -15.78 15.76 17.83
C SER A 455 -15.17 14.60 18.63
N SER A 456 -15.37 13.33 18.23
CA SER A 456 -14.79 12.16 18.87
C SER A 456 -13.27 12.06 18.69
N TYR A 457 -12.73 12.79 17.71
CA TYR A 457 -11.29 12.86 17.45
C TYR A 457 -10.55 13.86 18.37
N ILE A 458 -11.26 14.72 19.10
CA ILE A 458 -10.62 15.67 20.03
C ILE A 458 -9.97 14.90 21.19
N GLY A 459 -8.74 15.25 21.51
CA GLY A 459 -7.93 14.60 22.55
C GLY A 459 -7.11 13.40 22.06
N ARG A 460 -7.30 12.95 20.81
CA ARG A 460 -6.50 11.87 20.23
C ARG A 460 -5.18 12.38 19.66
N THR A 461 -4.22 11.48 19.53
CA THR A 461 -2.88 11.78 19.00
C THR A 461 -2.81 11.51 17.51
N VAL A 462 -2.13 12.39 16.80
CA VAL A 462 -1.83 12.25 15.36
C VAL A 462 -0.33 12.41 15.15
N LYS A 463 0.23 11.62 14.26
CA LYS A 463 1.61 11.76 13.83
C LYS A 463 1.63 12.49 12.49
N LEU A 464 2.33 13.61 12.44
CA LEU A 464 2.59 14.33 11.21
C LEU A 464 3.97 13.94 10.68
N THR A 465 4.04 13.65 9.38
CA THR A 465 5.26 13.25 8.68
C THR A 465 5.34 13.95 7.32
N ASN A 466 6.47 13.88 6.67
CA ASN A 466 6.73 14.52 5.38
C ASN A 466 6.55 16.04 5.40
N THR A 467 6.87 16.66 6.53
CA THR A 467 6.79 18.12 6.73
C THR A 467 8.19 18.70 6.92
N LYS A 468 8.34 20.00 6.72
CA LYS A 468 9.58 20.72 7.06
C LYS A 468 9.70 20.98 8.57
N PHE A 469 8.55 21.27 9.23
CA PHE A 469 8.53 21.83 10.59
C PHE A 469 7.84 20.92 11.61
N TYR A 470 6.92 20.02 11.18
CA TYR A 470 5.98 19.35 12.09
C TYR A 470 6.15 17.82 12.15
N ASN A 471 7.33 17.30 11.89
CA ASN A 471 7.57 15.84 11.93
C ASN A 471 7.58 15.31 13.39
N ASN A 472 6.40 15.25 14.01
CA ASN A 472 6.23 14.80 15.40
C ASN A 472 4.80 14.27 15.65
N THR A 473 4.54 13.84 16.87
CA THR A 473 3.22 13.42 17.33
C THR A 473 2.56 14.58 18.07
N TYR A 474 1.32 14.88 17.72
CA TYR A 474 0.53 15.98 18.26
C TYR A 474 -0.82 15.48 18.75
N THR A 475 -1.46 16.22 19.66
CA THR A 475 -2.81 15.93 20.13
C THR A 475 -3.79 16.89 19.45
N ILE A 476 -4.90 16.38 18.94
CA ILE A 476 -5.98 17.19 18.37
C ILE A 476 -6.68 17.95 19.49
N THR A 477 -6.73 19.28 19.38
CA THR A 477 -7.33 20.15 20.40
C THR A 477 -8.70 20.67 20.01
N ALA A 478 -8.96 20.83 18.73
CA ALA A 478 -10.27 21.25 18.22
C ALA A 478 -10.46 20.74 16.78
N ILE A 479 -11.74 20.59 16.39
CA ILE A 479 -12.14 20.20 15.04
C ILE A 479 -13.21 21.16 14.56
N ASN A 480 -13.07 21.63 13.34
CA ASN A 480 -14.05 22.46 12.67
C ASN A 480 -14.05 22.14 11.17
N ASN A 481 -15.16 21.59 10.67
CA ASN A 481 -15.39 21.29 9.25
C ASN A 481 -14.12 20.85 8.50
N GLN A 482 -13.63 19.62 8.78
CA GLN A 482 -12.46 19.03 8.10
C GLN A 482 -11.10 19.70 8.41
N GLN A 483 -11.07 20.54 9.41
CA GLN A 483 -9.86 21.17 9.91
C GLN A 483 -9.56 20.68 11.32
N PHE A 484 -8.33 20.28 11.57
CA PHE A 484 -7.86 19.93 12.90
C PHE A 484 -6.94 21.02 13.45
N THR A 485 -7.24 21.47 14.66
CA THR A 485 -6.27 22.22 15.43
C THR A 485 -5.49 21.23 16.30
N PHE A 486 -4.18 21.33 16.36
CA PHE A 486 -3.35 20.46 17.20
C PHE A 486 -2.46 21.26 18.14
N ASN A 487 -2.00 20.61 19.22
CA ASN A 487 -1.17 21.20 20.25
C ASN A 487 0.26 21.44 19.77
N GLY A 488 0.48 22.42 18.94
CA GLY A 488 1.80 22.78 18.42
C GLY A 488 1.96 24.29 18.33
N LYS A 489 3.19 24.73 18.26
CA LYS A 489 3.49 26.12 17.92
C LYS A 489 3.49 26.24 16.39
N TYR A 490 2.86 27.27 15.86
CA TYR A 490 2.95 27.53 14.44
C TYR A 490 4.37 27.98 14.04
N GLU A 491 5.00 27.25 13.13
CA GLU A 491 6.36 27.48 12.64
C GLU A 491 6.41 27.84 11.15
N GLY A 492 5.33 27.67 10.42
CA GLY A 492 5.18 27.99 9.01
C GLY A 492 4.14 27.14 8.31
N ASP A 493 3.68 27.58 7.14
CA ASP A 493 2.81 26.80 6.27
C ASP A 493 3.57 25.63 5.68
N ASP A 494 2.94 24.46 5.67
CA ASP A 494 3.58 23.23 5.22
C ASP A 494 2.55 22.25 4.63
N THR A 495 3.05 21.28 3.88
CA THR A 495 2.26 20.11 3.49
C THR A 495 2.62 18.96 4.41
N ALA A 496 1.65 18.19 4.84
CA ALA A 496 1.88 17.11 5.78
C ALA A 496 1.12 15.85 5.38
N THR A 497 1.72 14.71 5.71
CA THR A 497 1.02 13.44 5.79
C THR A 497 0.65 13.22 7.25
N LEU A 498 -0.64 13.15 7.53
CA LEU A 498 -1.16 12.87 8.85
C LEU A 498 -1.41 11.37 8.96
N ILE A 499 -0.75 10.73 9.89
CA ILE A 499 -1.00 9.36 10.29
C ILE A 499 -1.78 9.44 11.59
N TYR A 500 -3.02 9.05 11.53
CA TYR A 500 -3.85 8.93 12.70
C TYR A 500 -3.60 7.56 13.33
N ASP A 501 -2.91 7.54 14.45
CA ASP A 501 -2.75 6.35 15.26
C ASP A 501 -4.08 6.06 15.96
N THR A 502 -4.87 5.18 15.39
CA THR A 502 -5.94 4.55 16.15
C THR A 502 -5.25 3.68 17.19
N TYR A 503 -5.37 4.06 18.45
CA TYR A 503 -4.73 3.38 19.57
C TYR A 503 -5.40 2.01 19.80
N TYR A 504 -5.04 1.04 18.96
CA TYR A 504 -5.35 -0.37 19.22
C TYR A 504 -4.06 -1.06 19.59
N PRO A 505 -3.98 -1.72 20.74
CA PRO A 505 -2.76 -2.39 21.15
C PRO A 505 -2.28 -3.40 20.10
N ALA A 506 -3.13 -4.16 19.47
CA ALA A 506 -2.75 -5.11 18.40
C ALA A 506 -3.78 -5.16 17.25
N GLY A 507 -4.27 -3.99 16.81
CA GLY A 507 -5.26 -3.91 15.73
C GLY A 507 -6.71 -4.17 16.21
N PRO A 508 -7.62 -4.56 15.30
CA PRO A 508 -9.06 -4.58 15.56
C PRO A 508 -9.55 -5.68 16.51
N LEU A 509 -8.77 -6.72 16.78
CA LEU A 509 -9.18 -7.85 17.59
C LEU A 509 -8.96 -7.60 19.09
N ASN A 510 -10.01 -7.67 19.88
CA ASN A 510 -9.94 -7.66 21.33
C ASN A 510 -9.82 -9.09 21.89
N THR A 511 -10.69 -9.99 21.44
CA THR A 511 -10.77 -11.34 22.01
C THR A 511 -10.96 -12.41 20.95
N PHE A 512 -10.37 -13.56 21.19
CA PHE A 512 -10.43 -14.75 20.35
C PHE A 512 -10.70 -15.99 21.18
N GLU A 513 -11.60 -16.86 20.72
CA GLU A 513 -11.84 -18.19 21.26
C GLU A 513 -12.02 -19.19 20.12
N LEU A 514 -11.47 -20.39 20.25
CA LEU A 514 -11.56 -21.46 19.24
C LEU A 514 -12.35 -22.65 19.79
N LEU A 515 -13.33 -23.12 19.03
CA LEU A 515 -14.19 -24.22 19.36
C LEU A 515 -14.12 -25.32 18.30
N PHE A 516 -14.05 -26.57 18.76
CA PHE A 516 -14.16 -27.78 17.94
C PHE A 516 -15.29 -28.66 18.49
N GLU A 517 -16.22 -29.10 17.64
CA GLU A 517 -17.38 -29.89 18.01
C GLU A 517 -18.17 -29.25 19.17
N SER A 518 -18.28 -27.92 19.18
CA SER A 518 -18.90 -27.12 20.26
C SER A 518 -18.15 -27.15 21.61
N TYR A 519 -16.98 -27.77 21.69
CA TYR A 519 -16.13 -27.71 22.88
C TYR A 519 -15.04 -26.67 22.69
N THR A 520 -14.72 -25.94 23.74
CA THR A 520 -13.63 -24.95 23.73
C THR A 520 -12.29 -25.65 23.60
N ARG A 521 -11.66 -25.52 22.43
CA ARG A 521 -10.29 -25.98 22.17
C ARG A 521 -9.28 -24.98 22.75
N GLN A 522 -9.53 -23.69 22.53
CA GLN A 522 -8.75 -22.60 23.09
C GLN A 522 -9.71 -21.65 23.81
N LYS A 523 -9.48 -21.46 25.09
CA LYS A 523 -10.17 -20.44 25.89
C LYS A 523 -9.78 -19.06 25.41
N ARG A 524 -10.60 -18.08 25.77
CA ARG A 524 -10.43 -16.67 25.42
C ARG A 524 -8.99 -16.20 25.56
N LEU A 525 -8.45 -15.68 24.49
CA LEU A 525 -7.16 -15.02 24.37
C LEU A 525 -7.38 -13.57 23.92
N ASP A 526 -6.48 -12.69 24.30
CA ASP A 526 -6.46 -11.32 23.83
C ASP A 526 -5.82 -11.22 22.44
N GLY A 527 -6.19 -10.20 21.64
CA GLY A 527 -5.64 -9.97 20.33
C GLY A 527 -4.12 -9.84 20.32
N ASP A 528 -3.55 -9.18 21.33
CA ASP A 528 -2.10 -9.01 21.51
C ASP A 528 -1.34 -10.33 21.59
N TYR A 529 -1.96 -11.34 22.21
CA TYR A 529 -1.35 -12.67 22.27
C TYR A 529 -1.17 -13.28 20.88
N LEU A 530 -2.17 -13.10 20.03
CA LEU A 530 -2.17 -13.66 18.68
C LEU A 530 -1.30 -12.86 17.70
N ASN A 531 -1.15 -11.56 17.92
CA ASN A 531 -0.33 -10.70 17.07
C ASN A 531 1.16 -10.75 17.45
N TYR A 532 1.48 -10.78 18.75
CA TYR A 532 2.87 -10.65 19.22
C TYR A 532 3.44 -11.96 19.78
N ILE A 533 2.76 -12.57 20.75
CA ILE A 533 3.34 -13.68 21.50
C ILE A 533 3.37 -14.96 20.68
N ASN A 534 2.33 -15.23 19.94
CA ASN A 534 2.25 -16.46 19.14
C ASN A 534 3.28 -16.48 18.00
N PRO A 535 3.40 -15.42 17.17
CA PRO A 535 4.45 -15.32 16.17
C PRO A 535 5.87 -15.31 16.78
N TYR A 536 6.08 -14.60 17.90
CA TYR A 536 7.37 -14.59 18.59
C TYR A 536 7.88 -15.99 18.96
N LYS A 537 6.97 -16.92 19.30
CA LYS A 537 7.31 -18.29 19.67
C LYS A 537 7.55 -19.21 18.48
N SER A 538 6.92 -18.95 17.36
CA SER A 538 6.79 -19.92 16.27
C SER A 538 7.33 -19.44 14.93
N HIS A 539 7.65 -18.16 14.80
CA HIS A 539 8.15 -17.54 13.58
C HIS A 539 9.46 -16.80 13.78
N SER A 540 10.15 -16.55 12.67
CA SER A 540 11.42 -15.81 12.65
C SER A 540 11.24 -14.31 12.91
N CYS A 541 10.06 -13.77 12.59
CA CYS A 541 9.72 -12.36 12.76
C CYS A 541 8.33 -12.19 13.37
N ILE A 542 8.09 -11.00 13.96
CA ILE A 542 6.78 -10.57 14.43
C ILE A 542 6.17 -9.72 13.31
N PRO A 543 4.92 -10.01 12.88
CA PRO A 543 4.27 -9.27 11.80
C PRO A 543 3.81 -7.89 12.26
N ALA A 544 3.39 -7.06 11.31
CA ALA A 544 2.72 -5.80 11.58
C ALA A 544 1.43 -6.00 12.40
N ASP A 545 1.00 -4.94 13.09
CA ASP A 545 -0.22 -4.95 13.88
C ASP A 545 -1.44 -5.28 13.01
N GLY A 546 -2.34 -6.11 13.57
CA GLY A 546 -3.56 -6.56 12.89
C GLY A 546 -3.44 -7.86 12.12
N ILE A 547 -2.26 -8.47 12.06
CA ILE A 547 -2.04 -9.83 11.55
C ILE A 547 -2.01 -10.80 12.73
N TYR A 548 -2.95 -11.70 12.77
CA TYR A 548 -3.12 -12.64 13.89
C TYR A 548 -2.76 -14.05 13.48
N GLN A 549 -2.12 -14.78 14.38
CA GLN A 549 -1.76 -16.17 14.19
C GLN A 549 -2.26 -17.04 15.35
N TYR A 550 -2.83 -18.20 15.01
CA TYR A 550 -3.04 -19.29 15.94
C TYR A 550 -2.40 -20.57 15.39
N THR A 551 -1.41 -21.12 16.11
CA THR A 551 -0.64 -22.27 15.63
C THR A 551 -0.95 -23.56 16.38
N PHE A 552 -0.96 -24.67 15.65
CA PHE A 552 -0.99 -26.05 16.16
C PHE A 552 0.41 -26.71 16.11
N SER A 553 1.37 -26.00 15.50
CA SER A 553 2.74 -26.44 15.27
C SER A 553 3.70 -25.61 16.12
N PHE A 554 4.83 -26.17 16.53
CA PHE A 554 5.86 -25.41 17.23
C PHE A 554 6.67 -24.51 16.28
N SER A 555 6.95 -24.98 15.07
CA SER A 555 7.72 -24.26 14.04
C SER A 555 7.03 -24.44 12.68
N PRO A 556 6.04 -23.60 12.35
CA PRO A 556 5.31 -23.74 11.07
C PRO A 556 6.16 -23.34 9.86
N GLU A 557 7.28 -22.63 10.05
CA GLU A 557 8.22 -22.28 8.99
C GLU A 557 9.09 -23.44 8.56
N ASP A 558 9.32 -24.41 9.45
CA ASP A 558 10.21 -25.52 9.18
C ASP A 558 9.55 -26.56 8.26
N TYR A 559 10.37 -27.21 7.42
CA TYR A 559 9.94 -28.32 6.58
C TYR A 559 9.49 -29.52 7.42
N GLN A 560 10.27 -29.84 8.45
CA GLN A 560 9.95 -30.99 9.31
C GLN A 560 8.69 -30.72 10.14
N PRO A 561 7.73 -31.67 10.14
CA PRO A 561 6.50 -31.51 10.88
C PRO A 561 6.76 -31.36 12.39
N SER A 562 6.21 -30.32 12.99
CA SER A 562 6.32 -30.05 14.43
C SER A 562 4.95 -29.93 15.13
N GLY A 563 3.89 -30.38 14.47
CA GLY A 563 2.52 -30.40 14.95
C GLY A 563 1.51 -29.97 13.89
N SER A 564 0.28 -30.44 14.04
CA SER A 564 -0.86 -30.05 13.21
C SER A 564 -2.17 -30.47 13.86
N CYS A 565 -3.28 -29.97 13.36
CA CYS A 565 -4.62 -30.40 13.74
C CYS A 565 -5.36 -30.91 12.49
N ASN A 566 -5.87 -32.13 12.55
CA ASN A 566 -6.61 -32.73 11.42
C ASN A 566 -8.05 -32.17 11.37
N PHE A 567 -8.27 -31.19 10.51
CA PHE A 567 -9.56 -30.54 10.35
C PHE A 567 -10.58 -31.39 9.57
N SER A 568 -10.12 -32.36 8.78
CA SER A 568 -11.02 -33.33 8.14
C SER A 568 -11.73 -34.27 9.15
N ALA A 569 -11.14 -34.46 10.33
CA ALA A 569 -11.75 -35.26 11.41
C ALA A 569 -12.78 -34.48 12.24
N LEU A 570 -12.87 -33.16 12.03
CA LEU A 570 -13.78 -32.29 12.77
C LEU A 570 -14.97 -31.90 11.89
N ARG A 571 -16.17 -32.08 12.39
CA ARG A 571 -17.39 -31.71 11.69
C ARG A 571 -17.70 -30.24 11.84
N TYR A 572 -17.54 -29.70 13.05
CA TYR A 572 -17.83 -28.31 13.38
C TYR A 572 -16.56 -27.60 13.87
N LYS A 573 -16.17 -26.55 13.16
CA LYS A 573 -15.01 -25.70 13.47
C LYS A 573 -15.48 -24.26 13.50
N SER A 574 -15.33 -23.61 14.65
CA SER A 574 -15.75 -22.22 14.79
C SER A 574 -14.79 -21.42 15.65
N MET A 575 -14.76 -20.12 15.41
CA MET A 575 -14.09 -19.16 16.26
C MET A 575 -15.07 -18.09 16.72
N ILE A 576 -14.88 -17.59 17.93
CA ILE A 576 -15.60 -16.43 18.45
C ILE A 576 -14.61 -15.28 18.47
N LEU A 577 -14.92 -14.22 17.74
CA LEU A 577 -14.14 -12.99 17.69
C LEU A 577 -14.91 -11.87 18.38
N GLY A 578 -14.23 -11.16 19.28
CA GLY A 578 -14.72 -9.90 19.84
C GLY A 578 -13.83 -8.77 19.35
N LEU A 579 -14.42 -7.77 18.74
CA LEU A 579 -13.71 -6.60 18.21
C LEU A 579 -13.61 -5.50 19.26
N THR A 580 -12.58 -4.65 19.14
CA THR A 580 -12.43 -3.46 19.98
C THR A 580 -13.56 -2.47 19.72
N ASP A 581 -13.97 -1.73 20.74
CA ASP A 581 -15.06 -0.73 20.64
C ASP A 581 -14.72 0.35 19.59
N ASP A 582 -13.48 0.79 19.57
CA ASP A 582 -13.02 1.81 18.64
C ASP A 582 -13.10 1.33 17.19
N PHE A 583 -12.56 0.12 16.90
CA PHE A 583 -12.67 -0.45 15.56
C PHE A 583 -14.14 -0.64 15.14
N TRP A 584 -14.98 -1.13 16.04
CA TRP A 584 -16.38 -1.37 15.74
C TRP A 584 -17.12 -0.05 15.43
N ASN A 585 -16.85 1.00 16.20
CA ASN A 585 -17.40 2.34 15.95
C ASN A 585 -16.95 2.89 14.59
N TYR A 586 -15.65 2.76 14.28
CA TYR A 586 -15.11 3.15 12.99
C TYR A 586 -15.74 2.35 11.82
N ALA A 587 -15.74 1.02 11.90
CA ALA A 587 -16.30 0.16 10.85
C ALA A 587 -17.82 0.35 10.68
N SER A 588 -18.52 0.80 11.72
CA SER A 588 -19.97 1.05 11.68
C SER A 588 -20.39 2.27 10.89
N GLN A 589 -19.44 3.17 10.57
CA GLN A 589 -19.71 4.36 9.76
C GLN A 589 -19.96 4.02 8.28
N TYR A 590 -19.40 2.89 7.81
CA TYR A 590 -19.58 2.44 6.44
C TYR A 590 -20.09 1.00 6.42
N GLN A 591 -21.17 0.76 5.67
CA GLN A 591 -21.80 -0.56 5.60
C GLN A 591 -21.99 -0.98 4.14
N VAL A 592 -21.63 -2.22 3.83
CA VAL A 592 -21.91 -2.87 2.56
C VAL A 592 -23.11 -3.78 2.71
N ASN A 593 -23.99 -3.83 1.72
CA ASN A 593 -25.23 -4.64 1.74
C ASN A 593 -26.14 -4.38 2.98
N GLY A 594 -26.05 -3.19 3.58
CA GLY A 594 -26.88 -2.76 4.71
C GLY A 594 -26.51 -3.35 6.08
N THR A 595 -25.61 -4.32 6.17
CA THR A 595 -25.27 -4.98 7.43
C THR A 595 -23.78 -5.27 7.63
N SER A 596 -23.05 -5.53 6.55
CA SER A 596 -21.63 -5.93 6.62
C SER A 596 -20.73 -4.72 6.86
N LYS A 597 -19.97 -4.71 7.95
CA LYS A 597 -19.13 -3.59 8.39
C LYS A 597 -17.65 -3.84 8.16
N ALA A 598 -17.23 -5.09 8.23
CA ALA A 598 -15.85 -5.52 8.04
C ALA A 598 -15.80 -6.89 7.37
N LYS A 599 -14.64 -7.22 6.84
CA LYS A 599 -14.32 -8.51 6.24
C LYS A 599 -13.25 -9.18 7.07
N LEU A 600 -13.46 -10.43 7.43
CA LEU A 600 -12.45 -11.33 8.00
C LEU A 600 -11.92 -12.23 6.90
N THR A 601 -10.61 -12.30 6.75
CA THR A 601 -9.94 -13.28 5.89
C THR A 601 -9.09 -14.20 6.75
N ILE A 602 -9.24 -15.50 6.55
CA ILE A 602 -8.53 -16.55 7.28
C ILE A 602 -7.77 -17.40 6.28
N TYR A 603 -6.47 -17.61 6.54
CA TYR A 603 -5.63 -18.54 5.81
C TYR A 603 -5.27 -19.73 6.69
N GLY A 604 -5.44 -20.93 6.15
CA GLY A 604 -5.00 -22.17 6.78
C GLY A 604 -3.77 -22.72 6.04
N LEU A 605 -2.61 -22.72 6.68
CA LEU A 605 -1.43 -23.42 6.17
C LEU A 605 -1.54 -24.89 6.49
N THR A 606 -1.64 -25.72 5.46
CA THR A 606 -2.13 -27.10 5.59
C THR A 606 -1.18 -28.08 4.91
N TYR A 607 -0.97 -29.25 5.53
CA TYR A 607 -0.20 -30.33 4.93
C TYR A 607 -1.01 -31.13 3.90
N ASN A 608 -0.32 -31.55 2.84
CA ASN A 608 -0.77 -32.60 1.94
C ASN A 608 0.44 -33.45 1.49
N ILE A 609 0.18 -34.53 0.80
CA ILE A 609 1.22 -35.37 0.18
C ILE A 609 1.07 -35.24 -1.33
N LEU A 610 2.14 -34.79 -1.99
CA LEU A 610 2.28 -34.84 -3.43
C LEU A 610 2.94 -36.18 -3.80
N ARG A 611 2.18 -37.04 -4.47
CA ARG A 611 2.67 -38.35 -4.93
C ARG A 611 3.03 -38.26 -6.41
N LEU A 612 4.24 -38.68 -6.71
CA LEU A 612 4.75 -38.77 -8.07
C LEU A 612 4.92 -40.25 -8.42
N ALA A 613 4.18 -40.74 -9.38
CA ALA A 613 4.22 -42.13 -9.83
C ALA A 613 4.01 -42.22 -11.34
N ASN A 614 4.73 -43.12 -12.01
CA ASN A 614 4.59 -43.40 -13.45
C ASN A 614 4.66 -42.16 -14.38
N GLY A 615 5.48 -41.18 -14.01
CA GLY A 615 5.65 -39.94 -14.78
C GLY A 615 4.46 -38.94 -14.64
N MET A 616 3.61 -39.14 -13.62
CA MET A 616 2.48 -38.29 -13.28
C MET A 616 2.58 -37.82 -11.84
N GLY A 617 1.99 -36.69 -11.50
CA GLY A 617 1.89 -36.15 -10.14
C GLY A 617 0.46 -35.86 -9.76
N ALA A 618 0.10 -36.15 -8.52
CA ALA A 618 -1.22 -35.84 -7.96
C ALA A 618 -1.17 -35.68 -6.43
N LEU A 619 -2.12 -34.94 -5.87
CA LEU A 619 -2.33 -34.88 -4.42
C LEU A 619 -2.89 -36.22 -3.92
N TYR A 620 -2.37 -36.70 -2.80
CA TYR A 620 -2.84 -37.92 -2.16
C TYR A 620 -4.19 -37.70 -1.47
N PHE A 621 -4.35 -36.58 -0.77
CA PHE A 621 -5.60 -36.19 -0.18
C PHE A 621 -6.28 -35.17 -1.12
N SER A 622 -7.36 -35.59 -1.77
CA SER A 622 -8.19 -34.66 -2.55
C SER A 622 -9.00 -33.77 -1.58
N ALA A 623 -9.13 -32.49 -1.95
CA ALA A 623 -9.99 -31.56 -1.24
C ALA A 623 -11.46 -31.84 -1.56
#